data_d710ff21d62d3afd59a24c1b15a745e2
#
_entry.id   d710ff21d62d3afd59a24c1b15a745e2
#
_cell.length_a   1.000
_cell.length_b   1.000
_cell.length_c   1.000
_cell.angle_alpha   90.00
_cell.angle_beta   90.00
_cell.angle_gamma   90.00
#
_symmetry.space_group_name_H-M   'P 1'
#
loop_
_entity.id
_entity.type
_entity.pdbx_description
1 polymer ?
#
loop_
_entity_poly.entity_id
_entity_poly.type
_entity_poly.pdbx_seq_one_letter_code
_entity_poly.pdbx_strand_id
1 'polypeptide(L)'
;MKKIAVFMLFGQSNAVGHAMPMEEKDIIKEPLKNVYGLRREPNQSFDTEKLKFTGYTSYGMNLAENQDNTYSIANCLATKWQADIDAGVELPDLYIIHIAIGAQGVYGMWSPHRAKKLIPGKLGDCDISMYPLAIHVLGLMKKHFEANELEPDYVGIHWRGGEQETWQHTNNLVGRLKADYLTIFNGMREAIGANAPIVMHRMPFVQVMKNADPTGKCFDSMNYINGLFEEMAAELGNASVFDVRNCPMYDENAWDMGILRWDLIHYLGPTNDWVAGEILKEYKERCH
;
A
#
# COMPACT_ATOMS: atom_id res chain seq x y z
N MET A 1 26.19 10.70 -4.36
CA MET A 1 25.08 10.01 -3.65
C MET A 1 24.82 8.67 -4.35
N LYS A 2 24.51 7.62 -3.60
CA LYS A 2 24.13 6.31 -4.15
C LYS A 2 22.64 6.37 -4.56
N LYS A 3 22.32 6.06 -5.81
CA LYS A 3 20.91 5.94 -6.24
C LYS A 3 20.24 4.74 -5.57
N ILE A 4 19.01 4.93 -5.13
CA ILE A 4 18.16 3.90 -4.52
C ILE A 4 16.75 3.99 -5.10
N ALA A 5 16.04 2.86 -5.17
CA ALA A 5 14.61 2.83 -5.47
C ALA A 5 13.80 2.90 -4.18
N VAL A 6 12.66 3.60 -4.21
CA VAL A 6 11.79 3.73 -3.03
C VAL A 6 10.35 3.38 -3.38
N PHE A 7 9.83 2.33 -2.76
CA PHE A 7 8.45 1.89 -2.88
C PHE A 7 7.69 2.14 -1.58
N MET A 8 6.52 2.75 -1.69
CA MET A 8 5.69 3.11 -0.53
C MET A 8 4.29 2.52 -0.70
N LEU A 9 3.87 1.67 0.24
CA LEU A 9 2.57 1.00 0.23
C LEU A 9 1.73 1.45 1.42
N PHE A 10 0.59 2.06 1.12
CA PHE A 10 -0.36 2.55 2.10
C PHE A 10 -1.77 2.02 1.82
N GLY A 11 -2.62 2.01 2.84
CA GLY A 11 -4.02 1.66 2.66
C GLY A 11 -4.60 0.75 3.74
N GLN A 12 -5.47 -0.16 3.29
CA GLN A 12 -6.29 -1.03 4.14
C GLN A 12 -5.86 -2.50 4.06
N SER A 13 -6.77 -3.43 4.34
CA SER A 13 -6.51 -4.86 4.40
C SER A 13 -5.85 -5.43 3.14
N ASN A 14 -6.21 -4.94 1.96
CA ASN A 14 -5.56 -5.35 0.72
C ASN A 14 -4.12 -4.83 0.58
N ALA A 15 -3.78 -3.72 1.23
CA ALA A 15 -2.39 -3.28 1.35
C ALA A 15 -1.62 -4.09 2.41
N VAL A 16 -2.28 -4.46 3.52
CA VAL A 16 -1.70 -5.37 4.53
C VAL A 16 -1.39 -6.74 3.93
N GLY A 17 -2.18 -7.20 2.95
CA GLY A 17 -2.12 -8.55 2.40
C GLY A 17 -2.98 -9.54 3.19
N HIS A 18 -4.08 -9.05 3.78
CA HIS A 18 -5.00 -9.87 4.58
C HIS A 18 -5.49 -11.09 3.84
N ALA A 19 -5.79 -12.09 4.67
CA ALA A 19 -6.46 -13.31 4.26
C ALA A 19 -5.66 -14.18 3.27
N MET A 20 -4.42 -13.83 2.94
CA MET A 20 -3.51 -14.69 2.19
C MET A 20 -2.36 -15.12 3.09
N PRO A 21 -2.43 -16.33 3.66
CA PRO A 21 -1.25 -16.89 4.30
C PRO A 21 -0.15 -17.06 3.26
N MET A 22 1.06 -16.64 3.61
CA MET A 22 2.24 -16.99 2.82
C MET A 22 2.44 -18.50 2.88
N GLU A 23 2.68 -19.12 1.74
CA GLU A 23 3.24 -20.46 1.72
C GLU A 23 4.67 -20.43 2.25
N GLU A 24 5.17 -21.51 2.79
CA GLU A 24 6.52 -21.54 3.38
C GLU A 24 7.62 -21.11 2.39
N LYS A 25 7.43 -21.40 1.12
CA LYS A 25 8.33 -20.98 0.03
C LYS A 25 8.37 -19.47 -0.19
N ASP A 26 7.32 -18.73 0.22
CA ASP A 26 7.17 -17.29 0.00
C ASP A 26 7.67 -16.49 1.24
N ILE A 27 8.04 -17.18 2.31
CA ILE A 27 8.50 -16.55 3.54
C ILE A 27 9.97 -16.15 3.40
N ILE A 28 10.23 -14.85 3.44
CA ILE A 28 11.58 -14.30 3.50
C ILE A 28 12.04 -14.38 4.97
N LYS A 29 12.76 -15.45 5.33
CA LYS A 29 13.24 -15.70 6.70
C LYS A 29 14.50 -14.90 7.02
N GLU A 30 15.43 -14.87 6.06
CA GLU A 30 16.69 -14.16 6.21
C GLU A 30 16.62 -12.79 5.55
N PRO A 31 17.25 -11.76 6.14
CA PRO A 31 17.26 -10.43 5.57
C PRO A 31 17.80 -10.38 4.14
N LEU A 32 17.05 -9.80 3.21
CA LEU A 32 17.50 -9.58 1.84
C LEU A 32 18.70 -8.61 1.82
N LYS A 33 19.56 -8.76 0.82
CA LYS A 33 20.83 -8.01 0.72
C LYS A 33 20.62 -6.63 0.09
N ASN A 34 19.71 -6.54 -0.88
CA ASN A 34 19.50 -5.34 -1.69
C ASN A 34 18.10 -4.76 -1.55
N VAL A 35 17.31 -5.31 -0.64
CA VAL A 35 15.97 -4.80 -0.33
C VAL A 35 15.88 -4.51 1.16
N TYR A 36 15.47 -3.30 1.51
CA TYR A 36 15.41 -2.80 2.87
C TYR A 36 13.99 -2.37 3.23
N GLY A 37 13.61 -2.56 4.49
CA GLY A 37 12.36 -2.06 5.03
C GLY A 37 12.58 -1.43 6.40
N LEU A 38 11.64 -0.57 6.80
CA LEU A 38 11.56 -0.10 8.17
C LEU A 38 10.98 -1.21 9.02
N ARG A 39 11.81 -1.75 9.90
CA ARG A 39 11.41 -2.84 10.79
C ARG A 39 10.98 -2.30 12.14
N ARG A 40 9.90 -2.84 12.64
CA ARG A 40 9.44 -2.70 14.01
C ARG A 40 9.64 -4.02 14.75
N GLU A 41 10.04 -3.93 16.02
CA GLU A 41 10.17 -5.12 16.85
C GLU A 41 8.79 -5.75 17.11
N PRO A 42 8.64 -7.08 16.96
CA PRO A 42 7.38 -7.77 17.23
C PRO A 42 6.91 -7.51 18.67
N ASN A 43 5.60 -7.34 18.84
CA ASN A 43 4.93 -7.16 20.14
C ASN A 43 5.36 -5.94 20.98
N GLN A 44 6.11 -5.02 20.41
CA GLN A 44 6.44 -3.77 21.09
C GLN A 44 5.43 -2.67 20.80
N SER A 45 5.37 -1.71 21.72
CA SER A 45 4.69 -0.45 21.50
C SER A 45 5.24 0.23 20.26
N PHE A 46 4.38 0.94 19.56
CA PHE A 46 4.72 1.69 18.36
C PHE A 46 5.65 2.87 18.73
N ASP A 47 6.95 2.63 18.69
CA ASP A 47 7.97 3.64 18.98
C ASP A 47 8.67 4.02 17.68
N THR A 48 8.26 5.17 17.11
CA THR A 48 8.80 5.66 15.84
C THR A 48 10.30 5.99 15.91
N GLU A 49 10.84 6.27 17.09
CA GLU A 49 12.27 6.57 17.27
C GLU A 49 13.13 5.31 17.17
N LYS A 50 12.53 4.14 17.36
CA LYS A 50 13.19 2.83 17.24
C LYS A 50 13.13 2.22 15.86
N LEU A 51 12.43 2.84 14.92
CA LEU A 51 12.36 2.37 13.55
C LEU A 51 13.74 2.42 12.89
N LYS A 52 14.16 1.32 12.30
CA LYS A 52 15.43 1.19 11.58
C LYS A 52 15.22 0.51 10.24
N PHE A 53 15.92 0.99 9.23
CA PHE A 53 16.06 0.24 7.99
C PHE A 53 16.94 -0.97 8.22
N THR A 54 16.42 -2.13 7.87
CA THR A 54 17.12 -3.42 7.90
C THR A 54 16.85 -4.15 6.59
N GLY A 55 17.63 -5.18 6.27
CA GLY A 55 17.30 -6.07 5.18
C GLY A 55 15.87 -6.59 5.35
N TYR A 56 15.12 -6.58 4.25
CA TYR A 56 13.70 -6.92 4.25
C TYR A 56 13.48 -8.40 4.62
N THR A 57 12.49 -8.65 5.47
CA THR A 57 11.99 -9.98 5.84
C THR A 57 10.46 -9.97 5.75
N SER A 58 9.82 -11.14 5.78
CA SER A 58 8.36 -11.22 5.71
C SER A 58 7.65 -10.72 6.98
N TYR A 59 8.37 -10.47 8.05
CA TYR A 59 7.79 -10.12 9.36
C TYR A 59 8.24 -8.74 9.84
N GLY A 60 7.31 -8.02 10.45
CA GLY A 60 7.59 -6.75 11.13
C GLY A 60 7.84 -5.56 10.20
N MET A 61 7.56 -5.69 8.92
CA MET A 61 7.80 -4.63 7.93
C MET A 61 6.58 -3.75 7.67
N ASN A 62 5.36 -4.18 8.03
CA ASN A 62 4.20 -3.28 8.10
C ASN A 62 4.21 -2.58 9.46
N LEU A 63 4.27 -1.25 9.43
CA LEU A 63 4.44 -0.45 10.66
C LEU A 63 3.15 -0.25 11.45
N ALA A 64 1.99 -0.44 10.85
CA ALA A 64 0.70 -0.18 11.49
C ALA A 64 0.02 -1.43 12.03
N GLU A 65 0.18 -2.55 11.36
CA GLU A 65 -0.45 -3.80 11.75
C GLU A 65 0.56 -4.95 11.73
N ASN A 66 0.63 -5.69 12.85
CA ASN A 66 1.43 -6.90 12.90
C ASN A 66 0.57 -8.08 12.45
N GLN A 67 0.80 -8.49 11.23
CA GLN A 67 0.18 -9.71 10.74
C GLN A 67 1.28 -10.67 10.32
N ASP A 68 1.49 -11.66 11.15
CA ASP A 68 2.29 -12.79 10.75
C ASP A 68 1.54 -13.53 9.63
N ASN A 69 2.25 -13.93 8.58
CA ASN A 69 1.72 -14.66 7.44
C ASN A 69 0.79 -13.88 6.47
N THR A 70 0.91 -12.59 6.35
CA THR A 70 0.21 -11.83 5.30
C THR A 70 1.08 -11.69 4.05
N TYR A 71 0.48 -11.91 2.88
CA TYR A 71 1.16 -11.85 1.59
C TYR A 71 0.80 -10.58 0.84
N SER A 72 1.51 -9.51 1.14
CA SER A 72 1.29 -8.19 0.53
C SER A 72 2.08 -8.01 -0.77
N ILE A 73 1.70 -6.98 -1.54
CA ILE A 73 2.51 -6.55 -2.71
C ILE A 73 3.94 -6.23 -2.29
N ALA A 74 4.15 -5.70 -1.09
CA ALA A 74 5.49 -5.37 -0.60
C ALA A 74 6.37 -6.62 -0.48
N ASN A 75 5.83 -7.74 0.03
CA ASN A 75 6.53 -9.03 0.09
C ASN A 75 6.88 -9.54 -1.32
N CYS A 76 5.88 -9.51 -2.22
CA CYS A 76 6.05 -9.98 -3.60
C CYS A 76 7.11 -9.15 -4.34
N LEU A 77 7.06 -7.82 -4.20
CA LEU A 77 8.01 -6.92 -4.84
C LEU A 77 9.42 -7.10 -4.28
N ALA A 78 9.56 -7.26 -2.96
CA ALA A 78 10.85 -7.51 -2.31
C ALA A 78 11.52 -8.77 -2.87
N THR A 79 10.77 -9.87 -2.98
CA THR A 79 11.26 -11.14 -3.52
C THR A 79 11.68 -11.00 -4.98
N LYS A 80 10.83 -10.40 -5.83
CA LYS A 80 11.12 -10.23 -7.25
C LYS A 80 12.31 -9.31 -7.50
N TRP A 81 12.40 -8.22 -6.74
CA TRP A 81 13.51 -7.26 -6.87
C TRP A 81 14.85 -7.90 -6.55
N GLN A 82 14.92 -8.64 -5.42
CA GLN A 82 16.13 -9.36 -5.06
C GLN A 82 16.48 -10.44 -6.08
N ALA A 83 15.48 -11.19 -6.58
CA ALA A 83 15.70 -12.22 -7.58
C ALA A 83 16.26 -11.66 -8.89
N ASP A 84 15.78 -10.50 -9.35
CA ASP A 84 16.31 -9.84 -10.55
C ASP A 84 17.77 -9.41 -10.35
N ILE A 85 18.12 -8.83 -9.20
CA ILE A 85 19.51 -8.49 -8.85
C ILE A 85 20.39 -9.74 -8.81
N ASP A 86 19.93 -10.81 -8.17
CA ASP A 86 20.66 -12.08 -8.09
C ASP A 86 20.85 -12.73 -9.48
N ALA A 87 19.94 -12.45 -10.42
CA ALA A 87 20.04 -12.84 -11.82
C ALA A 87 20.94 -11.90 -12.68
N GLY A 88 21.51 -10.86 -12.07
CA GLY A 88 22.41 -9.92 -12.75
C GLY A 88 21.70 -8.75 -13.43
N VAL A 89 20.42 -8.52 -13.17
CA VAL A 89 19.73 -7.32 -13.64
C VAL A 89 20.25 -6.11 -12.87
N GLU A 90 20.61 -5.06 -13.59
CA GLU A 90 21.13 -3.82 -13.02
C GLU A 90 19.99 -3.01 -12.41
N LEU A 91 19.75 -3.17 -11.10
CA LEU A 91 18.76 -2.44 -10.32
C LEU A 91 19.41 -1.80 -9.09
N PRO A 92 18.96 -0.61 -8.68
CA PRO A 92 19.39 -0.03 -7.41
C PRO A 92 18.84 -0.82 -6.23
N ASP A 93 19.42 -0.60 -5.04
CA ASP A 93 18.82 -1.12 -3.80
C ASP A 93 17.41 -0.57 -3.62
N LEU A 94 16.48 -1.42 -3.18
CA LEU A 94 15.08 -1.05 -2.94
C LEU A 94 14.84 -0.76 -1.46
N TYR A 95 14.20 0.36 -1.18
CA TYR A 95 13.72 0.74 0.15
C TYR A 95 12.18 0.71 0.17
N ILE A 96 11.61 -0.06 1.09
CA ILE A 96 10.16 -0.27 1.20
C ILE A 96 9.65 0.40 2.46
N ILE A 97 8.63 1.26 2.31
CA ILE A 97 7.81 1.80 3.39
C ILE A 97 6.43 1.15 3.28
N HIS A 98 6.03 0.42 4.31
CA HIS A 98 4.72 -0.24 4.35
C HIS A 98 3.96 0.18 5.61
N ILE A 99 2.83 0.89 5.41
CA ILE A 99 1.96 1.37 6.49
C ILE A 99 0.51 1.10 6.07
N ALA A 100 -0.06 0.04 6.60
CA ALA A 100 -1.43 -0.37 6.27
C ALA A 100 -2.11 -1.01 7.47
N ILE A 101 -3.43 -0.79 7.58
CA ILE A 101 -4.24 -1.38 8.66
C ILE A 101 -5.59 -1.81 8.13
N GLY A 102 -6.04 -3.01 8.50
CA GLY A 102 -7.31 -3.56 8.06
C GLY A 102 -8.53 -2.78 8.54
N ALA A 103 -9.58 -2.76 7.71
CA ALA A 103 -10.88 -2.15 8.00
C ALA A 103 -10.83 -0.65 8.39
N GLN A 104 -9.79 0.08 7.99
CA GLN A 104 -9.63 1.50 8.31
C GLN A 104 -9.44 2.33 7.04
N GLY A 105 -10.38 3.23 6.81
CA GLY A 105 -10.35 4.14 5.66
C GLY A 105 -10.14 5.59 6.04
N VAL A 106 -10.36 6.46 5.05
CA VAL A 106 -10.21 7.92 5.17
C VAL A 106 -11.21 8.53 6.16
N TYR A 107 -12.34 7.89 6.39
CA TYR A 107 -13.29 8.29 7.45
C TYR A 107 -12.92 7.76 8.84
N GLY A 108 -11.94 6.89 8.94
CA GLY A 108 -11.42 6.27 10.15
C GLY A 108 -10.04 6.77 10.53
N MET A 109 -9.13 5.83 10.66
CA MET A 109 -7.75 6.12 11.12
C MET A 109 -6.91 6.88 10.09
N TRP A 110 -7.25 6.83 8.80
CA TRP A 110 -6.60 7.60 7.75
C TRP A 110 -7.10 9.04 7.63
N SER A 111 -8.11 9.45 8.41
CA SER A 111 -8.64 10.82 8.32
C SER A 111 -7.57 11.89 8.57
N PRO A 112 -7.40 12.86 7.67
CA PRO A 112 -6.47 13.97 7.87
C PRO A 112 -6.92 14.93 8.98
N HIS A 113 -8.19 14.84 9.41
CA HIS A 113 -8.76 15.65 10.49
C HIS A 113 -8.64 15.00 11.86
N ARG A 114 -8.16 13.77 11.93
CA ARG A 114 -7.97 13.08 13.20
C ARG A 114 -6.84 13.73 13.99
N ALA A 115 -7.06 13.93 15.29
CA ALA A 115 -6.02 14.45 16.17
C ALA A 115 -4.76 13.59 16.09
N LYS A 116 -3.59 14.23 16.03
CA LYS A 116 -2.31 13.54 15.96
C LYS A 116 -2.12 12.69 17.21
N LYS A 117 -2.20 11.40 17.05
CA LYS A 117 -1.92 10.41 18.09
C LYS A 117 -0.87 9.44 17.54
N LEU A 118 0.39 9.81 17.67
CA LEU A 118 1.55 8.95 17.47
C LEU A 118 1.89 8.29 18.80
N ILE A 119 0.93 7.58 19.40
CA ILE A 119 1.18 6.96 20.70
C ILE A 119 1.93 5.66 20.48
N PRO A 120 2.99 5.42 21.26
CA PRO A 120 3.49 4.09 21.52
C PRO A 120 2.34 3.27 22.12
N GLY A 121 1.61 2.55 21.31
CA GLY A 121 0.51 1.67 21.69
C GLY A 121 0.82 0.25 21.26
N LYS A 122 0.04 -0.69 21.75
CA LYS A 122 0.05 -2.04 21.19
C LYS A 122 -0.44 -1.97 19.73
N LEU A 123 0.13 -2.80 18.91
CA LEU A 123 -0.37 -3.07 17.57
C LEU A 123 -1.87 -3.36 17.58
N GLY A 124 -2.60 -2.81 16.60
CA GLY A 124 -4.05 -2.94 16.55
C GLY A 124 -4.78 -2.02 17.52
N ASP A 125 -4.07 -1.08 18.17
CA ASP A 125 -4.71 -0.03 18.95
C ASP A 125 -5.46 0.91 18.01
N CYS A 126 -6.78 0.95 18.13
CA CYS A 126 -7.67 1.79 17.31
C CYS A 126 -7.43 3.31 17.49
N ASP A 127 -6.51 3.70 18.31
CA ASP A 127 -6.17 5.08 18.60
C ASP A 127 -5.07 5.68 17.72
N ILE A 128 -4.42 4.88 16.86
CA ILE A 128 -3.38 5.37 15.94
C ILE A 128 -4.01 6.24 14.85
N SER A 129 -3.43 7.41 14.61
CA SER A 129 -3.79 8.26 13.47
C SER A 129 -2.85 7.96 12.30
N MET A 130 -3.34 7.25 11.29
CA MET A 130 -2.52 6.68 10.21
C MET A 130 -1.90 7.75 9.31
N TYR A 131 -2.64 8.81 8.97
CA TYR A 131 -2.10 9.89 8.16
C TYR A 131 -0.95 10.64 8.86
N PRO A 132 -1.10 11.13 10.10
CA PRO A 132 0.03 11.70 10.83
C PRO A 132 1.21 10.75 11.02
N LEU A 133 0.94 9.45 11.17
CA LEU A 133 1.97 8.42 11.23
C LEU A 133 2.75 8.34 9.92
N ALA A 134 2.04 8.24 8.80
CA ALA A 134 2.67 8.19 7.48
C ALA A 134 3.57 9.41 7.24
N ILE A 135 3.06 10.63 7.52
CA ILE A 135 3.84 11.87 7.40
C ILE A 135 5.10 11.83 8.27
N HIS A 136 4.97 11.37 9.51
CA HIS A 136 6.12 11.27 10.42
C HIS A 136 7.18 10.28 9.92
N VAL A 137 6.75 9.08 9.50
CA VAL A 137 7.65 8.05 8.98
C VAL A 137 8.33 8.49 7.68
N LEU A 138 7.60 9.13 6.77
CA LEU A 138 8.18 9.69 5.54
C LEU A 138 9.24 10.77 5.84
N GLY A 139 9.01 11.60 6.85
CA GLY A 139 10.00 12.56 7.33
C GLY A 139 11.26 11.89 7.92
N LEU A 140 11.11 10.78 8.66
CA LEU A 140 12.24 9.98 9.15
C LEU A 140 13.00 9.31 8.01
N MET A 141 12.30 8.75 7.04
CA MET A 141 12.89 8.19 5.82
C MET A 141 13.75 9.21 5.09
N LYS A 142 13.23 10.41 4.83
CA LYS A 142 13.96 11.50 4.17
C LYS A 142 15.23 11.84 4.91
N LYS A 143 15.16 12.03 6.23
CA LYS A 143 16.34 12.31 7.07
C LYS A 143 17.38 11.19 7.01
N HIS A 144 16.92 9.92 6.98
CA HIS A 144 17.81 8.79 6.85
C HIS A 144 18.55 8.80 5.50
N PHE A 145 17.85 9.09 4.41
CA PHE A 145 18.46 9.17 3.09
C PHE A 145 19.47 10.30 2.98
N GLU A 146 19.12 11.49 3.49
CA GLU A 146 20.02 12.64 3.54
C GLU A 146 21.30 12.33 4.36
N ALA A 147 21.14 11.73 5.54
CA ALA A 147 22.25 11.41 6.43
C ALA A 147 23.20 10.32 5.88
N ASN A 148 22.71 9.48 4.96
CA ASN A 148 23.47 8.39 4.35
C ASN A 148 23.85 8.65 2.89
N GLU A 149 23.69 9.88 2.39
CA GLU A 149 23.98 10.30 1.02
C GLU A 149 23.28 9.42 -0.04
N LEU A 150 22.02 9.03 0.25
CA LEU A 150 21.19 8.25 -0.67
C LEU A 150 20.31 9.18 -1.51
N GLU A 151 20.25 8.90 -2.81
CA GLU A 151 19.45 9.65 -3.79
C GLU A 151 18.21 8.81 -4.18
N PRO A 152 17.00 9.17 -3.70
CA PRO A 152 15.82 8.37 -3.96
C PRO A 152 15.28 8.56 -5.38
N ASP A 153 15.08 7.45 -6.09
CA ASP A 153 14.22 7.32 -7.25
C ASP A 153 12.92 6.63 -6.82
N TYR A 154 11.82 7.37 -6.85
CA TYR A 154 10.55 6.90 -6.32
C TYR A 154 9.85 5.96 -7.32
N VAL A 155 9.73 4.68 -6.95
CA VAL A 155 8.85 3.71 -7.63
C VAL A 155 7.40 4.23 -7.56
N GLY A 156 6.96 4.64 -6.38
CA GLY A 156 5.70 5.36 -6.21
C GLY A 156 5.12 5.25 -4.80
N ILE A 157 4.09 6.08 -4.57
CA ILE A 157 3.18 6.02 -3.43
C ILE A 157 1.97 5.20 -3.90
N HIS A 158 1.90 3.93 -3.49
CA HIS A 158 0.82 3.02 -3.84
C HIS A 158 -0.25 3.03 -2.75
N TRP A 159 -1.48 3.36 -3.15
CA TRP A 159 -2.65 3.37 -2.28
C TRP A 159 -3.57 2.20 -2.61
N ARG A 160 -3.75 1.30 -1.66
CA ARG A 160 -4.72 0.20 -1.72
C ARG A 160 -5.77 0.37 -0.62
N GLY A 161 -6.85 1.06 -0.93
CA GLY A 161 -7.93 1.36 -0.01
C GLY A 161 -9.13 1.93 -0.76
N GLY A 162 -10.24 2.12 -0.06
CA GLY A 162 -11.52 2.54 -0.61
C GLY A 162 -12.65 1.60 -0.23
N GLU A 163 -12.33 0.35 0.13
CA GLU A 163 -13.31 -0.68 0.48
C GLU A 163 -14.13 -0.28 1.69
N GLN A 164 -13.50 0.32 2.70
CA GLN A 164 -14.21 0.75 3.92
C GLN A 164 -15.20 1.87 3.62
N GLU A 165 -14.83 2.82 2.76
CA GLU A 165 -15.70 3.90 2.32
C GLU A 165 -16.92 3.37 1.55
N THR A 166 -16.72 2.32 0.77
CA THR A 166 -17.79 1.62 0.05
C THR A 166 -18.87 1.09 0.99
N TRP A 167 -18.48 0.52 2.12
CA TRP A 167 -19.41 -0.04 3.12
C TRP A 167 -20.05 1.00 4.04
N GLN A 168 -19.43 2.14 4.26
CA GLN A 168 -19.88 3.15 5.22
C GLN A 168 -21.07 4.00 4.75
N HIS A 169 -21.46 3.99 3.51
CA HIS A 169 -22.68 4.57 2.91
C HIS A 169 -23.18 5.92 3.47
N THR A 170 -22.31 6.76 3.96
CA THR A 170 -22.77 8.02 4.56
C THR A 170 -22.72 9.12 3.52
N ASN A 171 -23.90 9.46 2.97
CA ASN A 171 -24.08 10.56 2.00
C ASN A 171 -23.46 11.89 2.48
N ASN A 172 -23.29 12.10 3.78
CA ASN A 172 -22.75 13.33 4.35
C ASN A 172 -21.20 13.40 4.28
N LEU A 173 -20.52 12.26 4.10
CA LEU A 173 -19.05 12.21 4.04
C LEU A 173 -18.53 12.14 2.61
N VAL A 174 -19.34 11.68 1.66
CA VAL A 174 -18.99 11.57 0.24
C VAL A 174 -18.49 12.90 -0.33
N GLY A 175 -19.11 14.03 0.01
CA GLY A 175 -18.70 15.35 -0.46
C GLY A 175 -17.31 15.81 0.03
N ARG A 176 -16.73 15.17 1.06
CA ARG A 176 -15.39 15.50 1.57
C ARG A 176 -14.31 14.51 1.13
N LEU A 177 -14.70 13.34 0.66
CA LEU A 177 -13.79 12.22 0.42
C LEU A 177 -12.66 12.58 -0.54
N LYS A 178 -12.98 13.25 -1.64
CA LYS A 178 -11.96 13.71 -2.60
C LYS A 178 -10.96 14.68 -1.95
N ALA A 179 -11.46 15.67 -1.21
CA ALA A 179 -10.60 16.65 -0.53
C ALA A 179 -9.70 15.99 0.52
N ASP A 180 -10.22 15.02 1.25
CA ASP A 180 -9.48 14.28 2.26
C ASP A 180 -8.37 13.41 1.62
N TYR A 181 -8.65 12.72 0.53
CA TYR A 181 -7.64 11.99 -0.25
C TYR A 181 -6.56 12.93 -0.81
N LEU A 182 -6.95 14.05 -1.41
CA LEU A 182 -6.00 15.03 -1.93
C LEU A 182 -5.10 15.59 -0.83
N THR A 183 -5.66 15.83 0.37
CA THR A 183 -4.88 16.24 1.54
C THR A 183 -3.85 15.18 1.94
N ILE A 184 -4.25 13.90 1.94
CA ILE A 184 -3.35 12.78 2.25
C ILE A 184 -2.21 12.70 1.23
N PHE A 185 -2.52 12.67 -0.05
CA PHE A 185 -1.52 12.48 -1.10
C PHE A 185 -0.57 13.66 -1.24
N ASN A 186 -1.09 14.88 -1.18
CA ASN A 186 -0.27 16.09 -1.20
C ASN A 186 0.64 16.16 0.03
N GLY A 187 0.11 15.85 1.21
CA GLY A 187 0.91 15.82 2.44
C GLY A 187 2.02 14.76 2.40
N MET A 188 1.78 13.60 1.80
CA MET A 188 2.83 12.59 1.61
C MET A 188 3.94 13.10 0.66
N ARG A 189 3.60 13.73 -0.46
CA ARG A 189 4.58 14.36 -1.35
C ARG A 189 5.36 15.48 -0.67
N GLU A 190 4.68 16.32 0.10
CA GLU A 190 5.32 17.39 0.87
C GLU A 190 6.31 16.82 1.90
N ALA A 191 5.94 15.77 2.62
CA ALA A 191 6.79 15.14 3.63
C ALA A 191 8.11 14.60 3.05
N ILE A 192 8.10 14.07 1.83
CA ILE A 192 9.32 13.62 1.14
C ILE A 192 10.01 14.73 0.36
N GLY A 193 9.35 15.86 0.14
CA GLY A 193 9.90 16.98 -0.63
C GLY A 193 10.07 16.68 -2.11
N ALA A 194 9.24 15.79 -2.70
CA ALA A 194 9.34 15.38 -4.08
C ALA A 194 7.96 15.08 -4.69
N ASN A 195 7.85 15.28 -6.01
CA ASN A 195 6.66 14.90 -6.78
C ASN A 195 6.70 13.41 -7.15
N ALA A 196 6.69 12.52 -6.13
CA ALA A 196 6.67 11.08 -6.37
C ALA A 196 5.40 10.64 -7.10
N PRO A 197 5.47 9.61 -7.98
CA PRO A 197 4.29 9.02 -8.58
C PRO A 197 3.29 8.55 -7.50
N ILE A 198 1.99 8.79 -7.73
CA ILE A 198 0.91 8.25 -6.89
C ILE A 198 0.14 7.24 -7.74
N VAL A 199 -0.01 6.03 -7.23
CA VAL A 199 -0.71 4.94 -7.89
C VAL A 199 -1.87 4.48 -7.00
N MET A 200 -3.09 4.83 -7.40
CA MET A 200 -4.31 4.40 -6.71
C MET A 200 -4.80 3.09 -7.32
N HIS A 201 -5.02 2.07 -6.49
CA HIS A 201 -5.48 0.78 -6.97
C HIS A 201 -7.00 0.73 -7.05
N ARG A 202 -7.51 0.53 -8.26
CA ARG A 202 -8.95 0.41 -8.54
C ARG A 202 -9.52 -0.84 -7.84
N MET A 203 -10.68 -0.70 -7.23
CA MET A 203 -11.42 -1.83 -6.67
C MET A 203 -12.17 -2.58 -7.77
N PRO A 204 -12.00 -3.91 -7.90
CA PRO A 204 -12.59 -4.71 -8.99
C PRO A 204 -13.97 -5.30 -8.70
N PHE A 205 -14.52 -5.13 -7.49
CA PHE A 205 -15.64 -5.92 -6.93
C PHE A 205 -17.02 -5.73 -7.58
N VAL A 206 -17.06 -5.29 -8.83
CA VAL A 206 -18.29 -4.87 -9.52
C VAL A 206 -19.40 -5.93 -9.43
N GLN A 207 -19.11 -7.17 -9.76
CA GLN A 207 -20.13 -8.23 -9.78
C GLN A 207 -20.48 -8.71 -8.38
N VAL A 208 -19.46 -8.80 -7.52
CA VAL A 208 -19.63 -9.21 -6.12
C VAL A 208 -20.53 -8.24 -5.38
N MET A 209 -20.28 -6.94 -5.54
CA MET A 209 -21.09 -5.92 -4.92
C MET A 209 -22.53 -5.92 -5.42
N LYS A 210 -22.76 -6.16 -6.70
CA LYS A 210 -24.12 -6.31 -7.25
C LYS A 210 -24.85 -7.49 -6.62
N ASN A 211 -24.18 -8.61 -6.41
CA ASN A 211 -24.79 -9.81 -5.85
C ASN A 211 -25.00 -9.73 -4.33
N ALA A 212 -24.08 -9.08 -3.62
CA ALA A 212 -24.11 -8.98 -2.15
C ALA A 212 -24.99 -7.83 -1.64
N ASP A 213 -25.26 -6.82 -2.46
CA ASP A 213 -26.05 -5.65 -2.11
C ASP A 213 -27.27 -5.51 -3.01
N PRO A 214 -28.43 -6.08 -2.63
CA PRO A 214 -29.68 -5.96 -3.40
C PRO A 214 -30.16 -4.49 -3.56
N THR A 215 -29.65 -3.56 -2.74
CA THR A 215 -29.99 -2.14 -2.84
C THR A 215 -29.16 -1.39 -3.87
N GLY A 216 -28.05 -1.96 -4.31
CA GLY A 216 -27.08 -1.34 -5.22
C GLY A 216 -26.20 -0.23 -4.63
N LYS A 217 -26.41 0.15 -3.37
CA LYS A 217 -25.72 1.30 -2.75
C LYS A 217 -24.21 1.10 -2.63
N CYS A 218 -23.77 -0.11 -2.26
CA CYS A 218 -22.35 -0.44 -2.19
C CYS A 218 -21.69 -0.37 -3.57
N PHE A 219 -22.38 -0.86 -4.57
CA PHE A 219 -21.93 -0.80 -5.96
C PHE A 219 -21.79 0.64 -6.46
N ASP A 220 -22.79 1.49 -6.20
CA ASP A 220 -22.76 2.89 -6.57
C ASP A 220 -21.63 3.64 -5.83
N SER A 221 -21.43 3.35 -4.54
CA SER A 221 -20.35 3.92 -3.75
C SER A 221 -18.97 3.50 -4.27
N MET A 222 -18.81 2.25 -4.65
CA MET A 222 -17.55 1.76 -5.21
C MET A 222 -17.24 2.42 -6.57
N ASN A 223 -18.23 2.51 -7.46
CA ASN A 223 -18.07 3.19 -8.73
C ASN A 223 -17.73 4.66 -8.54
N TYR A 224 -18.37 5.31 -7.58
CA TYR A 224 -18.07 6.68 -7.20
C TYR A 224 -16.61 6.83 -6.76
N ILE A 225 -16.12 5.98 -5.85
CA ILE A 225 -14.74 6.03 -5.35
C ILE A 225 -13.74 5.75 -6.47
N ASN A 226 -14.00 4.75 -7.30
CA ASN A 226 -13.16 4.47 -8.48
C ASN A 226 -13.13 5.67 -9.44
N GLY A 227 -14.26 6.35 -9.66
CA GLY A 227 -14.33 7.58 -10.43
C GLY A 227 -13.53 8.73 -9.80
N LEU A 228 -13.57 8.85 -8.46
CA LEU A 228 -12.73 9.83 -7.75
C LEU A 228 -11.23 9.56 -7.95
N PHE A 229 -10.80 8.30 -8.00
CA PHE A 229 -9.41 7.97 -8.26
C PHE A 229 -8.94 8.44 -9.65
N GLU A 230 -9.80 8.26 -10.67
CA GLU A 230 -9.53 8.77 -12.02
C GLU A 230 -9.45 10.33 -12.06
N GLU A 231 -10.40 10.99 -11.41
CA GLU A 231 -10.40 12.46 -11.29
C GLU A 231 -9.15 12.96 -10.56
N MET A 232 -8.80 12.33 -9.44
CA MET A 232 -7.63 12.73 -8.66
C MET A 232 -6.32 12.44 -9.39
N ALA A 233 -6.24 11.36 -10.16
CA ALA A 233 -5.07 11.08 -10.98
C ALA A 233 -4.82 12.21 -11.99
N ALA A 234 -5.89 12.71 -12.61
CA ALA A 234 -5.81 13.85 -13.55
C ALA A 234 -5.42 15.16 -12.85
N GLU A 235 -5.93 15.39 -11.63
CA GLU A 235 -5.70 16.63 -10.87
C GLU A 235 -4.31 16.70 -10.24
N LEU A 236 -3.85 15.61 -9.64
CA LEU A 236 -2.58 15.56 -8.91
C LEU A 236 -1.35 15.66 -9.82
N GLY A 237 -1.48 15.35 -11.11
CA GLY A 237 -0.33 15.18 -11.99
C GLY A 237 0.66 14.13 -11.45
N ASN A 238 1.41 13.49 -12.29
CA ASN A 238 2.28 12.37 -11.91
C ASN A 238 1.55 11.37 -10.98
N ALA A 239 0.34 10.99 -11.40
CA ALA A 239 -0.52 10.05 -10.70
C ALA A 239 -1.30 9.19 -11.70
N SER A 240 -1.62 7.96 -11.32
CA SER A 240 -2.32 6.99 -12.16
C SER A 240 -3.27 6.11 -11.34
N VAL A 241 -4.14 5.41 -12.05
CA VAL A 241 -4.99 4.36 -11.47
C VAL A 241 -4.52 3.02 -12.00
N PHE A 242 -4.15 2.13 -11.10
CA PHE A 242 -3.80 0.75 -11.42
C PHE A 242 -5.06 -0.11 -11.43
N ASP A 243 -5.36 -0.72 -12.57
CA ASP A 243 -6.53 -1.57 -12.71
C ASP A 243 -6.14 -3.06 -12.66
N VAL A 244 -6.44 -3.70 -11.54
CA VAL A 244 -6.13 -5.12 -11.31
C VAL A 244 -6.90 -6.05 -12.26
N ARG A 245 -7.97 -5.58 -12.94
CA ARG A 245 -8.70 -6.35 -13.95
C ARG A 245 -7.88 -6.62 -15.21
N ASN A 246 -6.75 -5.93 -15.37
CA ASN A 246 -5.76 -6.27 -16.41
C ASN A 246 -4.95 -7.54 -16.08
N CYS A 247 -5.14 -8.11 -14.89
CA CYS A 247 -4.52 -9.38 -14.52
C CYS A 247 -4.99 -10.50 -15.47
N PRO A 248 -4.07 -11.32 -16.03
CA PRO A 248 -4.43 -12.41 -16.92
C PRO A 248 -5.37 -13.47 -16.31
N MET A 249 -5.45 -13.51 -14.98
CA MET A 249 -6.35 -14.40 -14.25
C MET A 249 -7.76 -13.82 -14.07
N TYR A 250 -7.97 -12.55 -14.42
CA TYR A 250 -9.27 -11.91 -14.27
C TYR A 250 -10.30 -12.51 -15.21
N ASP A 251 -11.42 -12.96 -14.64
CA ASP A 251 -12.59 -13.45 -15.36
C ASP A 251 -13.85 -12.83 -14.75
N GLU A 252 -14.48 -11.92 -15.46
CA GLU A 252 -15.70 -11.24 -14.99
C GLU A 252 -16.90 -12.19 -14.74
N ASN A 253 -16.88 -13.40 -15.32
CA ASN A 253 -17.92 -14.40 -15.17
C ASN A 253 -17.66 -15.38 -14.03
N ALA A 254 -16.43 -15.43 -13.51
CA ALA A 254 -16.12 -16.24 -12.35
C ALA A 254 -16.71 -15.60 -11.07
N TRP A 255 -17.18 -16.43 -10.16
CA TRP A 255 -17.80 -15.96 -8.90
C TRP A 255 -16.84 -15.13 -8.03
N ASP A 256 -15.54 -15.43 -8.07
CA ASP A 256 -14.43 -14.77 -7.37
C ASP A 256 -13.58 -13.90 -8.30
N MET A 257 -14.07 -13.70 -9.54
CA MET A 257 -13.37 -12.95 -10.61
C MET A 257 -11.99 -13.52 -10.96
N GLY A 258 -11.64 -14.73 -10.51
CA GLY A 258 -10.32 -15.36 -10.72
C GLY A 258 -9.18 -14.69 -9.96
N ILE A 259 -9.43 -13.58 -9.28
CA ILE A 259 -8.42 -12.74 -8.61
C ILE A 259 -8.67 -12.51 -7.12
N LEU A 260 -9.86 -12.89 -6.63
CA LEU A 260 -10.28 -12.70 -5.25
C LEU A 260 -10.35 -14.01 -4.49
N ARG A 261 -10.29 -13.91 -3.17
CA ARG A 261 -10.52 -15.02 -2.26
C ARG A 261 -12.02 -15.31 -2.10
N TRP A 262 -12.31 -16.36 -1.37
CA TRP A 262 -13.68 -16.79 -1.00
C TRP A 262 -14.51 -15.69 -0.31
N ASP A 263 -13.87 -14.72 0.34
CA ASP A 263 -14.55 -13.56 0.96
C ASP A 263 -14.92 -12.48 -0.04
N LEU A 264 -14.47 -12.59 -1.29
CA LEU A 264 -14.77 -11.70 -2.41
C LEU A 264 -14.32 -10.24 -2.22
N ILE A 265 -13.40 -10.01 -1.30
CA ILE A 265 -12.84 -8.70 -0.97
C ILE A 265 -11.32 -8.70 -1.08
N HIS A 266 -10.68 -9.76 -0.56
CA HIS A 266 -9.23 -9.82 -0.51
C HIS A 266 -8.67 -10.55 -1.73
N TYR A 267 -7.54 -10.05 -2.24
CA TYR A 267 -6.91 -10.61 -3.43
C TYR A 267 -6.22 -11.95 -3.12
N LEU A 268 -6.14 -12.79 -4.14
CA LEU A 268 -5.31 -13.99 -4.12
C LEU A 268 -3.81 -13.64 -4.10
N GLY A 269 -2.98 -14.54 -3.57
CA GLY A 269 -1.53 -14.42 -3.60
C GLY A 269 -0.97 -14.25 -5.01
N PRO A 270 -1.36 -15.08 -5.99
CA PRO A 270 -0.97 -14.90 -7.38
C PRO A 270 -1.33 -13.54 -7.97
N THR A 271 -2.46 -12.94 -7.53
CA THR A 271 -2.86 -11.59 -7.94
C THR A 271 -1.88 -10.56 -7.40
N ASN A 272 -1.51 -10.64 -6.11
CA ASN A 272 -0.52 -9.74 -5.52
C ASN A 272 0.86 -9.91 -6.16
N ASP A 273 1.22 -11.15 -6.49
CA ASP A 273 2.47 -11.46 -7.17
C ASP A 273 2.53 -10.85 -8.59
N TRP A 274 1.42 -10.93 -9.34
CA TRP A 274 1.30 -10.30 -10.65
C TRP A 274 1.39 -8.76 -10.54
N VAL A 275 0.66 -8.14 -9.61
CA VAL A 275 0.72 -6.68 -9.39
C VAL A 275 2.16 -6.24 -9.09
N ALA A 276 2.88 -6.96 -8.24
CA ALA A 276 4.29 -6.67 -7.95
C ALA A 276 5.18 -6.79 -9.20
N GLY A 277 4.88 -7.78 -10.06
CA GLY A 277 5.56 -7.96 -11.35
C GLY A 277 5.37 -6.77 -12.28
N GLU A 278 4.14 -6.27 -12.40
CA GLU A 278 3.86 -5.08 -13.24
C GLU A 278 4.53 -3.82 -12.67
N ILE A 279 4.55 -3.62 -11.35
CA ILE A 279 5.28 -2.51 -10.72
C ILE A 279 6.78 -2.57 -11.03
N LEU A 280 7.39 -3.74 -10.91
CA LEU A 280 8.82 -3.92 -11.22
C LEU A 280 9.11 -3.70 -12.71
N LYS A 281 8.23 -4.21 -13.58
CA LYS A 281 8.34 -4.01 -15.04
C LYS A 281 8.25 -2.54 -15.40
N GLU A 282 7.26 -1.80 -14.90
CA GLU A 282 7.10 -0.36 -15.14
C GLU A 282 8.33 0.42 -14.65
N TYR A 283 8.85 0.07 -13.49
CA TYR A 283 10.08 0.68 -12.99
C TYR A 283 11.26 0.46 -13.93
N LYS A 284 11.47 -0.77 -14.41
CA LYS A 284 12.56 -1.08 -15.34
C LYS A 284 12.42 -0.33 -16.67
N GLU A 285 11.20 -0.27 -17.22
CA GLU A 285 10.92 0.46 -18.47
C GLU A 285 11.19 1.96 -18.36
N ARG A 286 10.98 2.53 -17.16
CA ARG A 286 11.28 3.96 -16.90
C ARG A 286 12.77 4.23 -16.77
N CYS A 287 13.57 3.26 -16.34
CA CYS A 287 15.01 3.41 -16.12
C CYS A 287 15.85 3.17 -17.40
N HIS A 288 15.23 2.63 -18.44
CA HIS A 288 15.85 2.35 -19.75
C HIS A 288 15.28 3.24 -20.84
#